data_cef29681314d0be3e4d643b92322c742
#
_entry.id   cef29681314d0be3e4d643b92322c742
#
_cell.length_a   1.000
_cell.length_b   1.000
_cell.length_c   1.000
_cell.angle_alpha   90.00
_cell.angle_beta   90.00
_cell.angle_gamma   90.00
#
_symmetry.space_group_name_H-M   'P 1'
#
loop_
_entity.id
_entity.type
_entity.pdbx_description
1 polymer ?
#
loop_
_entity_poly.entity_id
_entity_poly.type
_entity_poly.pdbx_seq_one_letter_code
_entity_poly.pdbx_strand_id
1 'polypeptide(L)'
;SATFARDSSGDGGGHDSDPYLRFDSNGGTRFDPIDEDGRSFSLNVYDDEEYGAHIPTRPGYRFTGWYKDSRLTIRVDEDETLRVTSSVTLFAGWTETSVPGMLNGDDHYAYIQGYSDGSVRPNANITRAQVATIFFRLLDEDVRDDNLTTSNAFPDVNEDYWANTAISTMARLGVINGRNSGLFDPDANITRAEFAAICARFDDSGVAGVTTFTDTADHWAEDEISRAAALGWIQGYSDDSFRPDQYISRAQAVTMINRVLCRLPEDTDDLLSGMNTWTDCHESDWFYLAIQEATNSHDFVTKDRVYESWTDLNRAPDWSRYE
;
A
#
# COMPACT_ATOMS: atom_id res chain seq x y z
N SER A 1 20.84 -16.66 -2.05
CA SER A 1 22.23 -16.70 -1.60
C SER A 1 23.16 -16.85 -2.80
N ALA A 2 23.78 -15.79 -3.22
CA ALA A 2 24.95 -15.83 -4.07
C ALA A 2 25.98 -14.87 -3.49
N THR A 3 26.92 -15.42 -2.75
CA THR A 3 28.12 -14.77 -2.26
C THR A 3 29.11 -14.67 -3.40
N PHE A 4 29.43 -13.47 -3.85
CA PHE A 4 30.64 -13.25 -4.66
C PHE A 4 31.75 -12.78 -3.71
N ALA A 5 32.74 -13.68 -3.52
CA ALA A 5 33.99 -13.34 -2.89
C ALA A 5 34.85 -12.57 -3.90
N ARG A 6 35.23 -11.32 -3.57
CA ARG A 6 36.30 -10.60 -4.26
C ARG A 6 37.64 -10.99 -3.64
N ASP A 7 38.53 -11.42 -4.51
CA ASP A 7 39.91 -11.76 -4.23
C ASP A 7 40.71 -10.50 -3.85
N SER A 8 41.42 -10.59 -2.74
CA SER A 8 42.29 -9.52 -2.25
C SER A 8 43.72 -9.73 -2.79
N SER A 9 44.17 -8.91 -3.73
CA SER A 9 45.57 -8.66 -3.94
C SER A 9 45.83 -7.15 -3.90
N GLY A 10 46.65 -6.76 -2.91
CA GLY A 10 46.90 -5.40 -2.55
C GLY A 10 47.68 -4.56 -3.54
N ASP A 11 47.50 -3.27 -3.46
CA ASP A 11 48.57 -2.29 -3.58
C ASP A 11 48.22 -1.04 -2.76
N GLY A 12 49.19 -0.57 -1.96
CA GLY A 12 49.04 0.57 -1.06
C GLY A 12 49.22 1.89 -1.81
N GLY A 13 48.12 2.55 -2.07
CA GLY A 13 48.06 3.94 -2.51
C GLY A 13 46.82 4.56 -1.87
N GLY A 14 47.00 5.70 -1.14
CA GLY A 14 45.88 6.39 -0.52
C GLY A 14 44.83 6.78 -1.57
N HIS A 15 43.73 6.06 -1.60
CA HIS A 15 42.56 6.44 -2.36
C HIS A 15 41.80 7.50 -1.55
N ASP A 16 41.80 8.75 -2.05
CA ASP A 16 40.67 9.64 -1.83
C ASP A 16 39.45 8.83 -2.27
N SER A 17 38.50 8.61 -1.34
CA SER A 17 37.32 7.78 -1.61
C SER A 17 36.55 8.39 -2.77
N ASP A 18 36.33 7.59 -3.81
CA ASP A 18 35.53 7.97 -4.97
C ASP A 18 34.16 8.56 -4.54
N PRO A 19 33.63 9.57 -5.24
CA PRO A 19 32.33 10.13 -4.93
C PRO A 19 31.24 9.06 -5.05
N TYR A 20 30.42 8.92 -4.04
CA TYR A 20 29.23 8.06 -4.09
C TYR A 20 28.03 8.74 -3.45
N LEU A 21 26.83 8.36 -3.87
CA LEU A 21 25.58 8.73 -3.24
C LEU A 21 25.01 7.55 -2.49
N ARG A 22 24.84 7.70 -1.19
CA ARG A 22 24.24 6.71 -0.31
C ARG A 22 22.86 7.16 0.16
N PHE A 23 21.94 6.20 0.29
CA PHE A 23 20.61 6.41 0.79
C PHE A 23 20.46 5.79 2.19
N ASP A 24 20.20 6.62 3.19
CA ASP A 24 19.75 6.18 4.51
C ASP A 24 18.23 6.29 4.54
N SER A 25 17.57 5.17 4.34
CA SER A 25 16.11 5.11 4.27
C SER A 25 15.40 5.26 5.62
N ASN A 26 16.11 5.40 6.74
CA ASN A 26 15.54 5.56 8.08
C ASN A 26 14.41 4.55 8.38
N GLY A 27 14.65 3.28 8.05
CA GLY A 27 13.69 2.19 8.27
C GLY A 27 12.76 1.90 7.08
N GLY A 28 12.86 2.62 5.97
CA GLY A 28 12.14 2.32 4.73
C GLY A 28 12.90 1.35 3.82
N THR A 29 12.39 1.17 2.60
CA THR A 29 13.01 0.37 1.53
C THR A 29 14.45 0.82 1.32
N ARG A 30 15.37 -0.15 1.21
CA ARG A 30 16.80 0.12 1.00
C ARG A 30 17.10 0.27 -0.48
N PHE A 31 18.03 1.17 -0.79
CA PHE A 31 18.62 1.33 -2.11
C PHE A 31 20.13 1.06 -2.03
N ASP A 32 20.69 0.53 -3.11
CA ASP A 32 22.12 0.43 -3.26
C ASP A 32 22.74 1.82 -3.49
N PRO A 33 23.95 2.08 -3.00
CA PRO A 33 24.65 3.32 -3.31
C PRO A 33 24.90 3.46 -4.81
N ILE A 34 24.81 4.70 -5.33
CA ILE A 34 25.20 5.02 -6.70
C ILE A 34 26.67 5.44 -6.68
N ASP A 35 27.48 4.82 -7.54
CA ASP A 35 28.91 5.04 -7.70
C ASP A 35 29.27 5.00 -9.20
N GLU A 36 29.93 6.03 -9.70
CA GLU A 36 30.31 6.20 -11.09
C GLU A 36 31.84 6.06 -11.27
N ASP A 37 32.41 4.91 -10.90
CA ASP A 37 33.82 4.56 -11.09
C ASP A 37 34.80 5.72 -10.80
N GLY A 38 34.60 6.40 -9.66
CA GLY A 38 35.45 7.50 -9.21
C GLY A 38 35.20 8.84 -9.89
N ARG A 39 34.11 8.99 -10.62
CA ARG A 39 33.75 10.25 -11.29
C ARG A 39 32.65 10.98 -10.58
N SER A 40 32.66 12.30 -10.73
CA SER A 40 31.51 13.13 -10.35
C SER A 40 30.35 12.91 -11.29
N PHE A 41 29.15 12.74 -10.76
CA PHE A 41 27.91 12.56 -11.51
C PHE A 41 26.82 13.50 -11.02
N SER A 42 25.71 13.54 -11.73
CA SER A 42 24.57 14.36 -11.37
C SER A 42 23.28 13.58 -11.64
N LEU A 43 22.32 13.64 -10.71
CA LEU A 43 21.03 12.98 -10.86
C LEU A 43 19.92 13.75 -10.15
N ASN A 44 18.68 13.52 -10.54
CA ASN A 44 17.51 13.84 -9.74
C ASN A 44 17.05 12.57 -9.00
N VAL A 45 17.09 12.56 -7.68
CA VAL A 45 16.76 11.36 -6.87
C VAL A 45 15.28 10.98 -6.91
N TYR A 46 14.42 11.86 -7.39
CA TYR A 46 12.99 11.60 -7.53
C TYR A 46 12.60 11.14 -8.92
N ASP A 47 13.39 11.51 -9.92
CA ASP A 47 13.15 11.15 -11.32
C ASP A 47 14.43 11.31 -12.13
N ASP A 48 15.09 10.22 -12.47
CA ASP A 48 16.31 10.23 -13.27
C ASP A 48 16.25 9.17 -14.36
N GLU A 49 16.60 9.54 -15.60
CA GLU A 49 16.54 8.66 -16.77
C GLU A 49 17.53 7.48 -16.67
N GLU A 50 18.64 7.64 -15.98
CA GLU A 50 19.71 6.64 -15.87
C GLU A 50 19.57 5.79 -14.60
N TYR A 51 19.23 6.39 -13.47
CA TYR A 51 19.21 5.75 -12.16
C TYR A 51 17.79 5.44 -11.64
N GLY A 52 16.77 5.94 -12.31
CA GLY A 52 15.37 5.80 -11.87
C GLY A 52 15.01 6.63 -10.63
N ALA A 53 13.78 6.47 -10.18
CA ALA A 53 13.30 7.16 -9.00
C ALA A 53 13.66 6.38 -7.72
N HIS A 54 14.24 7.08 -6.73
CA HIS A 54 14.61 6.52 -5.42
C HIS A 54 13.62 6.95 -4.36
N ILE A 55 12.39 6.46 -4.44
CA ILE A 55 11.33 6.76 -3.48
C ILE A 55 11.10 5.56 -2.57
N PRO A 56 11.55 5.62 -1.30
CA PRO A 56 11.39 4.53 -0.37
C PRO A 56 9.95 4.43 0.12
N THR A 57 9.56 3.23 0.53
CA THR A 57 8.30 2.98 1.23
C THR A 57 8.60 2.50 2.65
N ARG A 58 7.74 2.87 3.61
CA ARG A 58 7.80 2.42 4.99
C ARG A 58 6.38 2.20 5.50
N PRO A 59 6.03 0.98 5.96
CA PRO A 59 4.71 0.71 6.51
C PRO A 59 4.35 1.71 7.61
N GLY A 60 3.10 2.20 7.63
CA GLY A 60 2.61 3.17 8.61
C GLY A 60 3.21 4.58 8.52
N TYR A 61 4.01 4.86 7.50
CA TYR A 61 4.63 6.18 7.31
C TYR A 61 4.53 6.64 5.87
N ARG A 62 4.37 7.94 5.70
CA ARG A 62 4.47 8.66 4.45
C ARG A 62 5.87 9.23 4.29
N PHE A 63 6.46 9.03 3.12
CA PHE A 63 7.72 9.67 2.75
C PHE A 63 7.53 11.18 2.58
N THR A 64 8.35 11.98 3.26
CA THR A 64 8.31 13.45 3.20
C THR A 64 9.41 14.04 2.34
N GLY A 65 10.31 13.24 1.84
CA GLY A 65 11.40 13.62 0.95
C GLY A 65 12.76 13.16 1.43
N TRP A 66 13.75 13.32 0.56
CA TRP A 66 15.15 13.16 0.88
C TRP A 66 15.71 14.44 1.50
N TYR A 67 16.61 14.28 2.47
CA TYR A 67 17.27 15.37 3.18
C TYR A 67 18.79 15.22 3.11
N LYS A 68 19.49 16.34 2.99
CA LYS A 68 20.95 16.40 2.91
C LYS A 68 21.64 16.25 4.27
N ASP A 69 20.87 16.24 5.36
CA ASP A 69 21.35 16.14 6.72
C ASP A 69 20.50 15.20 7.57
N SER A 70 21.12 14.50 8.52
CA SER A 70 20.46 13.55 9.42
C SER A 70 19.44 14.17 10.39
N ARG A 71 19.40 15.50 10.49
CA ARG A 71 18.41 16.23 11.29
C ARG A 71 17.14 16.54 10.50
N LEU A 72 17.11 16.20 9.22
CA LEU A 72 15.99 16.42 8.30
C LEU A 72 15.62 17.93 8.20
N THR A 73 16.63 18.79 8.09
CA THR A 73 16.44 20.26 8.02
C THR A 73 16.60 20.82 6.62
N ILE A 74 17.37 20.15 5.75
CA ILE A 74 17.67 20.59 4.38
C ILE A 74 17.09 19.55 3.42
N ARG A 75 15.86 19.79 2.98
CA ARG A 75 15.19 18.92 2.00
C ARG A 75 15.82 19.06 0.63
N VAL A 76 15.88 18.00 -0.12
CA VAL A 76 16.17 17.99 -1.56
C VAL A 76 14.88 18.35 -2.29
N ASP A 77 14.89 19.37 -3.13
CA ASP A 77 13.72 19.75 -3.93
C ASP A 77 13.44 18.69 -5.02
N GLU A 78 12.19 18.53 -5.40
CA GLU A 78 11.76 17.48 -6.32
C GLU A 78 12.32 17.67 -7.75
N ASP A 79 12.61 18.90 -8.13
CA ASP A 79 13.24 19.28 -9.39
C ASP A 79 14.76 19.52 -9.28
N GLU A 80 15.35 19.25 -8.10
CA GLU A 80 16.77 19.48 -7.87
C GLU A 80 17.62 18.39 -8.54
N THR A 81 18.53 18.81 -9.41
CA THR A 81 19.61 17.95 -9.90
C THR A 81 20.80 18.03 -8.91
N LEU A 82 20.99 16.95 -8.15
CA LEU A 82 22.13 16.82 -7.23
C LEU A 82 23.42 16.61 -8.01
N ARG A 83 24.44 17.38 -7.70
CA ARG A 83 25.80 17.17 -8.21
C ARG A 83 26.67 16.50 -7.16
N VAL A 84 27.01 15.24 -7.38
CA VAL A 84 27.83 14.43 -6.46
C VAL A 84 29.30 14.53 -6.87
N THR A 85 30.05 15.35 -6.15
CA THR A 85 31.50 15.56 -6.35
C THR A 85 32.35 15.00 -5.22
N SER A 86 31.71 14.56 -4.15
CA SER A 86 32.27 13.86 -2.99
C SER A 86 31.19 12.96 -2.44
N SER A 87 31.56 11.98 -1.61
CA SER A 87 30.58 11.08 -0.99
C SER A 87 29.53 11.83 -0.18
N VAL A 88 28.23 11.58 -0.51
CA VAL A 88 27.07 12.20 0.10
C VAL A 88 26.15 11.11 0.61
N THR A 89 25.48 11.36 1.75
CA THR A 89 24.37 10.53 2.24
C THR A 89 23.11 11.37 2.27
N LEU A 90 22.04 10.87 1.67
CA LEU A 90 20.70 11.41 1.81
C LEU A 90 19.93 10.61 2.84
N PHE A 91 19.10 11.29 3.61
CA PHE A 91 18.30 10.74 4.70
C PHE A 91 16.82 10.84 4.37
N ALA A 92 16.11 9.73 4.42
CA ALA A 92 14.66 9.72 4.22
C ALA A 92 13.95 10.37 5.41
N GLY A 93 13.06 11.30 5.12
CA GLY A 93 12.12 11.86 6.10
C GLY A 93 10.80 11.12 6.06
N TRP A 94 10.16 10.98 7.23
CA TRP A 94 8.91 10.26 7.40
C TRP A 94 7.94 11.00 8.29
N THR A 95 6.65 10.94 7.95
CA THR A 95 5.53 11.35 8.82
C THR A 95 4.62 10.15 9.00
N GLU A 96 4.18 9.90 10.22
CA GLU A 96 3.19 8.84 10.50
C GLU A 96 1.93 9.07 9.65
N THR A 97 1.41 8.00 9.06
CA THR A 97 0.10 8.02 8.40
C THR A 97 -0.97 7.71 9.44
N SER A 98 -2.10 8.38 9.33
CA SER A 98 -3.31 8.03 10.07
C SER A 98 -4.28 7.30 9.16
N VAL A 99 -5.16 6.50 9.74
CA VAL A 99 -6.29 5.93 9.00
C VAL A 99 -7.15 7.08 8.48
N PRO A 100 -7.56 7.07 7.20
CA PRO A 100 -8.46 8.08 6.65
C PRO A 100 -9.75 8.22 7.45
N GLY A 101 -10.22 9.46 7.70
CA GLY A 101 -11.34 9.74 8.58
C GLY A 101 -12.69 9.13 8.17
N MET A 102 -12.83 8.65 6.94
CA MET A 102 -14.02 7.89 6.53
C MET A 102 -13.96 6.41 6.91
N LEU A 103 -12.80 5.90 7.35
CA LEU A 103 -12.58 4.49 7.66
C LEU A 103 -12.47 4.28 9.17
N ASN A 104 -12.97 3.16 9.66
CA ASN A 104 -12.83 2.76 11.05
C ASN A 104 -11.37 2.38 11.35
N GLY A 105 -10.70 3.20 12.15
CA GLY A 105 -9.33 2.98 12.61
C GLY A 105 -9.25 2.36 14.01
N ASP A 106 -10.36 2.30 14.73
CA ASP A 106 -10.40 1.91 16.15
C ASP A 106 -10.66 0.41 16.34
N ASP A 107 -11.61 -0.14 15.56
CA ASP A 107 -12.00 -1.54 15.67
C ASP A 107 -11.38 -2.38 14.56
N HIS A 108 -10.66 -3.44 14.93
CA HIS A 108 -10.07 -4.37 13.97
C HIS A 108 -11.03 -5.54 13.69
N TYR A 109 -12.16 -5.23 13.05
CA TYR A 109 -13.10 -6.25 12.59
C TYR A 109 -12.64 -6.94 11.31
N ALA A 110 -12.87 -8.26 11.24
CA ALA A 110 -12.67 -9.01 10.01
C ALA A 110 -13.58 -8.47 8.89
N TYR A 111 -12.96 -8.12 7.79
CA TYR A 111 -13.64 -7.56 6.61
C TYR A 111 -13.64 -8.49 5.40
N ILE A 112 -12.83 -9.54 5.45
CA ILE A 112 -12.78 -10.65 4.49
C ILE A 112 -13.37 -11.90 5.15
N GLN A 113 -14.17 -12.64 4.40
CA GLN A 113 -14.66 -13.95 4.78
C GLN A 113 -14.00 -15.04 3.94
N GLY A 114 -13.70 -16.18 4.58
CA GLY A 114 -13.29 -17.39 3.88
C GLY A 114 -14.48 -18.11 3.26
N TYR A 115 -14.20 -19.18 2.55
CA TYR A 115 -15.18 -20.01 1.90
C TYR A 115 -15.55 -21.22 2.77
N SER A 116 -16.69 -21.84 2.49
CA SER A 116 -17.19 -22.99 3.26
C SER A 116 -16.30 -24.24 3.15
N ASP A 117 -15.37 -24.28 2.20
CA ASP A 117 -14.38 -25.33 2.03
C ASP A 117 -13.12 -25.12 2.91
N GLY A 118 -13.11 -24.08 3.75
CA GLY A 118 -11.98 -23.72 4.61
C GLY A 118 -10.87 -22.98 3.88
N SER A 119 -11.07 -22.53 2.64
CA SER A 119 -10.11 -21.73 1.88
C SER A 119 -10.40 -20.22 1.98
N VAL A 120 -9.40 -19.39 1.74
CA VAL A 120 -9.55 -17.92 1.60
C VAL A 120 -9.24 -17.44 0.17
N ARG A 121 -8.70 -18.32 -0.66
CA ARG A 121 -8.37 -18.11 -2.07
C ARG A 121 -7.51 -16.87 -2.33
N PRO A 122 -6.33 -16.75 -1.72
CA PRO A 122 -5.52 -15.55 -1.75
C PRO A 122 -5.07 -15.16 -3.15
N ASN A 123 -4.85 -16.13 -4.02
CA ASN A 123 -4.39 -15.93 -5.39
C ASN A 123 -5.52 -15.74 -6.42
N ALA A 124 -6.79 -15.84 -6.01
CA ALA A 124 -7.92 -15.56 -6.89
C ALA A 124 -8.05 -14.04 -7.12
N ASN A 125 -8.48 -13.65 -8.31
CA ASN A 125 -8.84 -12.26 -8.56
C ASN A 125 -10.04 -11.85 -7.70
N ILE A 126 -10.11 -10.59 -7.34
CA ILE A 126 -11.23 -10.01 -6.59
C ILE A 126 -12.15 -9.22 -7.52
N THR A 127 -13.46 -9.31 -7.29
CA THR A 127 -14.43 -8.60 -8.12
C THR A 127 -14.69 -7.18 -7.60
N ARG A 128 -15.26 -6.34 -8.46
CA ARG A 128 -15.65 -4.96 -8.12
C ARG A 128 -16.67 -4.91 -7.00
N ALA A 129 -17.66 -5.82 -7.00
CA ALA A 129 -18.65 -5.94 -5.94
C ALA A 129 -18.02 -6.35 -4.60
N GLN A 130 -17.08 -7.29 -4.60
CA GLN A 130 -16.36 -7.69 -3.40
C GLN A 130 -15.55 -6.53 -2.81
N VAL A 131 -14.87 -5.73 -3.65
CA VAL A 131 -14.13 -4.55 -3.20
C VAL A 131 -15.08 -3.51 -2.60
N ALA A 132 -16.21 -3.23 -3.25
CA ALA A 132 -17.23 -2.33 -2.70
C ALA A 132 -17.73 -2.79 -1.32
N THR A 133 -18.00 -4.08 -1.16
CA THR A 133 -18.44 -4.67 0.12
C THR A 133 -17.38 -4.59 1.21
N ILE A 134 -16.10 -4.81 0.85
CA ILE A 134 -14.98 -4.68 1.79
C ILE A 134 -14.90 -3.25 2.33
N PHE A 135 -14.80 -2.27 1.46
CA PHE A 135 -14.70 -0.87 1.92
C PHE A 135 -15.96 -0.38 2.64
N PHE A 136 -17.15 -0.85 2.24
CA PHE A 136 -18.38 -0.59 2.99
C PHE A 136 -18.31 -1.09 4.44
N ARG A 137 -17.77 -2.30 4.67
CA ARG A 137 -17.57 -2.86 6.01
C ARG A 137 -16.52 -2.10 6.81
N LEU A 138 -15.54 -1.51 6.14
CA LEU A 138 -14.45 -0.75 6.72
C LEU A 138 -14.79 0.73 6.97
N LEU A 139 -15.93 1.23 6.50
CA LEU A 139 -16.38 2.58 6.83
C LEU A 139 -16.53 2.74 8.36
N ASP A 140 -16.19 3.91 8.85
CA ASP A 140 -16.63 4.36 10.16
C ASP A 140 -18.16 4.21 10.30
N GLU A 141 -18.66 3.88 11.50
CA GLU A 141 -20.07 3.55 11.70
C GLU A 141 -20.97 4.75 11.39
N ASP A 142 -20.60 5.93 11.87
CA ASP A 142 -21.36 7.17 11.63
C ASP A 142 -21.36 7.52 10.13
N VAL A 143 -20.20 7.41 9.46
CA VAL A 143 -20.08 7.65 8.02
C VAL A 143 -20.94 6.66 7.23
N ARG A 144 -20.92 5.39 7.61
CA ARG A 144 -21.73 4.35 6.96
C ARG A 144 -23.22 4.61 7.14
N ASP A 145 -23.68 4.87 8.35
CA ASP A 145 -25.09 5.03 8.68
C ASP A 145 -25.70 6.31 8.07
N ASP A 146 -24.95 7.41 8.08
CA ASP A 146 -25.36 8.68 7.47
C ASP A 146 -25.48 8.60 5.94
N ASN A 147 -24.75 7.67 5.31
CA ASN A 147 -24.73 7.52 3.87
C ASN A 147 -25.42 6.24 3.37
N LEU A 148 -26.01 5.46 4.26
CA LEU A 148 -26.63 4.18 3.91
C LEU A 148 -27.73 4.37 2.85
N THR A 149 -27.64 3.61 1.76
CA THR A 149 -28.64 3.65 0.69
C THR A 149 -28.58 2.39 -0.16
N THR A 150 -29.72 1.99 -0.72
CA THR A 150 -29.87 0.94 -1.72
C THR A 150 -30.12 1.52 -3.12
N SER A 151 -30.20 2.85 -3.24
CA SER A 151 -30.48 3.53 -4.50
C SER A 151 -29.19 3.91 -5.22
N ASN A 152 -29.03 3.47 -6.45
CA ASN A 152 -27.91 3.79 -7.32
C ASN A 152 -28.38 4.06 -8.75
N ALA A 153 -27.46 4.49 -9.62
CA ALA A 153 -27.72 4.78 -11.02
C ALA A 153 -27.26 3.66 -11.97
N PHE A 154 -26.83 2.51 -11.46
CA PHE A 154 -26.26 1.43 -12.26
C PHE A 154 -27.34 0.43 -12.70
N PRO A 155 -27.66 0.31 -14.00
CA PRO A 155 -28.71 -0.58 -14.47
C PRO A 155 -28.47 -2.06 -14.20
N ASP A 156 -27.22 -2.46 -13.98
CA ASP A 156 -26.77 -3.81 -13.68
C ASP A 156 -26.66 -4.13 -12.18
N VAL A 157 -27.01 -3.19 -11.32
CA VAL A 157 -27.09 -3.38 -9.87
C VAL A 157 -28.52 -3.13 -9.40
N ASN A 158 -29.34 -4.19 -9.47
CA ASN A 158 -30.73 -4.13 -9.04
C ASN A 158 -30.88 -4.26 -7.51
N GLU A 159 -32.11 -4.08 -7.01
CA GLU A 159 -32.39 -4.09 -5.57
C GLU A 159 -32.10 -5.44 -4.90
N ASP A 160 -32.20 -6.54 -5.64
CA ASP A 160 -31.95 -7.90 -5.13
C ASP A 160 -30.49 -8.34 -5.27
N TYR A 161 -29.61 -7.48 -5.82
CA TYR A 161 -28.20 -7.85 -5.94
C TYR A 161 -27.54 -7.84 -4.55
N TRP A 162 -26.86 -8.92 -4.19
CA TRP A 162 -26.31 -9.16 -2.85
C TRP A 162 -25.42 -8.03 -2.31
N ALA A 163 -24.75 -7.28 -3.17
CA ALA A 163 -23.89 -6.16 -2.79
C ALA A 163 -24.52 -4.79 -3.09
N ASN A 164 -25.84 -4.72 -3.38
CA ASN A 164 -26.50 -3.48 -3.75
C ASN A 164 -26.28 -2.37 -2.72
N THR A 165 -26.52 -2.64 -1.44
CA THR A 165 -26.35 -1.67 -0.36
C THR A 165 -24.92 -1.14 -0.31
N ALA A 166 -23.93 -2.02 -0.40
CA ALA A 166 -22.51 -1.64 -0.38
C ALA A 166 -22.14 -0.79 -1.60
N ILE A 167 -22.51 -1.23 -2.80
CA ILE A 167 -22.23 -0.49 -4.05
C ILE A 167 -22.90 0.87 -4.03
N SER A 168 -24.19 0.94 -3.65
CA SER A 168 -24.96 2.18 -3.63
C SER A 168 -24.41 3.19 -2.63
N THR A 169 -24.05 2.74 -1.42
CA THR A 169 -23.47 3.59 -0.38
C THR A 169 -22.09 4.10 -0.77
N MET A 170 -21.23 3.22 -1.27
CA MET A 170 -19.88 3.61 -1.71
C MET A 170 -19.91 4.54 -2.92
N ALA A 171 -20.88 4.38 -3.82
CA ALA A 171 -21.08 5.29 -4.95
C ALA A 171 -21.60 6.66 -4.49
N ARG A 172 -22.52 6.70 -3.50
CA ARG A 172 -23.00 7.94 -2.89
C ARG A 172 -21.87 8.73 -2.23
N LEU A 173 -20.93 8.05 -1.59
CA LEU A 173 -19.72 8.64 -1.01
C LEU A 173 -18.69 9.11 -2.08
N GLY A 174 -18.90 8.76 -3.36
CA GLY A 174 -17.96 9.08 -4.44
C GLY A 174 -16.68 8.25 -4.43
N VAL A 175 -16.58 7.23 -3.59
CA VAL A 175 -15.40 6.36 -3.48
C VAL A 175 -15.30 5.38 -4.64
N ILE A 176 -16.45 4.84 -5.08
CA ILE A 176 -16.50 3.98 -6.27
C ILE A 176 -17.30 4.65 -7.39
N ASN A 177 -16.89 4.35 -8.63
CA ASN A 177 -17.55 4.86 -9.82
C ASN A 177 -17.92 3.71 -10.75
N GLY A 178 -18.97 3.92 -11.55
CA GLY A 178 -19.28 3.05 -12.69
C GLY A 178 -18.28 3.22 -13.83
N ARG A 179 -18.44 2.39 -14.83
CA ARG A 179 -17.68 2.48 -16.09
C ARG A 179 -18.26 3.56 -17.02
N ASN A 180 -17.52 3.94 -18.05
CA ASN A 180 -17.97 4.89 -19.07
C ASN A 180 -19.26 4.43 -19.80
N SER A 181 -19.57 3.14 -19.77
CA SER A 181 -20.82 2.56 -20.27
C SER A 181 -22.05 2.90 -19.42
N GLY A 182 -21.87 3.44 -18.22
CA GLY A 182 -22.92 3.64 -17.23
C GLY A 182 -23.24 2.40 -16.38
N LEU A 183 -22.57 1.26 -16.64
CA LEU A 183 -22.67 0.05 -15.82
C LEU A 183 -21.69 0.10 -14.65
N PHE A 184 -21.96 -0.66 -13.61
CA PHE A 184 -21.00 -0.90 -12.53
C PHE A 184 -20.08 -2.10 -12.83
N ASP A 185 -20.56 -3.11 -13.55
CA ASP A 185 -19.90 -4.39 -13.80
C ASP A 185 -19.50 -5.12 -12.50
N PRO A 186 -20.45 -5.47 -11.61
CA PRO A 186 -20.16 -5.92 -10.26
C PRO A 186 -19.33 -7.21 -10.20
N ASP A 187 -19.54 -8.12 -11.12
CA ASP A 187 -18.86 -9.43 -11.18
C ASP A 187 -17.55 -9.39 -11.98
N ALA A 188 -17.21 -8.26 -12.60
CA ALA A 188 -15.93 -8.11 -13.27
C ALA A 188 -14.78 -8.04 -12.27
N ASN A 189 -13.64 -8.64 -12.62
CA ASN A 189 -12.42 -8.48 -11.86
C ASN A 189 -11.95 -7.02 -11.91
N ILE A 190 -11.44 -6.53 -10.78
CA ILE A 190 -10.90 -5.18 -10.68
C ILE A 190 -9.40 -5.16 -11.03
N THR A 191 -8.95 -4.11 -11.72
CA THR A 191 -7.52 -3.93 -12.00
C THR A 191 -6.80 -3.29 -10.81
N ARG A 192 -5.48 -3.38 -10.78
CA ARG A 192 -4.63 -2.75 -9.77
C ARG A 192 -4.79 -1.22 -9.77
N ALA A 193 -4.92 -0.61 -10.96
CA ALA A 193 -5.18 0.82 -11.09
C ALA A 193 -6.55 1.23 -10.54
N GLU A 194 -7.61 0.50 -10.89
CA GLU A 194 -8.96 0.75 -10.35
C GLU A 194 -8.97 0.64 -8.82
N PHE A 195 -8.25 -0.33 -8.27
CA PHE A 195 -8.15 -0.52 -6.83
C PHE A 195 -7.35 0.61 -6.14
N ALA A 196 -6.20 1.00 -6.70
CA ALA A 196 -5.40 2.11 -6.20
C ALA A 196 -6.19 3.43 -6.23
N ALA A 197 -6.98 3.67 -7.29
CA ALA A 197 -7.85 4.84 -7.37
C ALA A 197 -8.94 4.85 -6.30
N ILE A 198 -9.50 3.69 -5.93
CA ILE A 198 -10.43 3.59 -4.80
C ILE A 198 -9.74 3.96 -3.49
N CYS A 199 -8.55 3.39 -3.22
CA CYS A 199 -7.77 3.73 -2.02
C CYS A 199 -7.46 5.25 -1.97
N ALA A 200 -6.99 5.84 -3.07
CA ALA A 200 -6.63 7.25 -3.14
C ALA A 200 -7.81 8.22 -2.88
N ARG A 201 -9.06 7.78 -3.10
CA ARG A 201 -10.26 8.59 -2.82
C ARG A 201 -10.62 8.69 -1.34
N PHE A 202 -10.01 7.87 -0.50
CA PHE A 202 -10.11 8.02 0.96
C PHE A 202 -9.12 9.05 1.50
N ASP A 203 -8.11 9.45 0.71
CA ASP A 203 -7.10 10.39 1.17
C ASP A 203 -7.69 11.78 1.44
N ASP A 204 -7.57 12.24 2.67
CA ASP A 204 -7.94 13.57 3.15
C ASP A 204 -6.71 14.45 3.47
N SER A 205 -5.51 13.92 3.27
CA SER A 205 -4.24 14.59 3.61
C SER A 205 -3.81 15.65 2.60
N GLY A 206 -4.33 15.58 1.36
CA GLY A 206 -3.96 16.49 0.27
C GLY A 206 -2.53 16.31 -0.24
N VAL A 207 -1.94 15.13 -0.06
CA VAL A 207 -0.59 14.82 -0.54
C VAL A 207 -0.56 14.83 -2.07
N ALA A 208 0.40 15.57 -2.63
CA ALA A 208 0.74 15.44 -4.04
C ALA A 208 1.48 14.11 -4.27
N GLY A 209 1.07 13.36 -5.28
CA GLY A 209 1.80 12.17 -5.71
C GLY A 209 3.05 12.56 -6.48
N VAL A 210 4.09 11.74 -6.38
CA VAL A 210 5.24 11.77 -7.27
C VAL A 210 5.24 10.46 -8.03
N THR A 211 5.21 10.49 -9.36
CA THR A 211 5.20 9.28 -10.18
C THR A 211 6.48 8.49 -9.95
N THR A 212 6.33 7.21 -9.64
CA THR A 212 7.45 6.35 -9.26
C THR A 212 7.55 5.07 -10.06
N PHE A 213 6.59 4.82 -10.99
CA PHE A 213 6.50 3.56 -11.71
C PHE A 213 6.69 3.78 -13.21
N THR A 214 7.49 2.91 -13.82
CA THR A 214 7.88 3.00 -15.24
C THR A 214 6.73 2.79 -16.23
N ASP A 215 5.60 2.24 -15.78
CA ASP A 215 4.47 1.85 -16.62
C ASP A 215 3.16 2.58 -16.29
N THR A 216 3.24 3.71 -15.56
CA THR A 216 2.06 4.51 -15.20
C THR A 216 1.97 5.84 -15.92
N ALA A 217 3.01 6.27 -16.62
CA ALA A 217 3.01 7.51 -17.41
C ALA A 217 1.87 7.49 -18.45
N ASP A 218 1.13 8.59 -18.53
CA ASP A 218 -0.06 8.75 -19.39
C ASP A 218 -1.21 7.76 -19.08
N HIS A 219 -1.14 6.97 -18.01
CA HIS A 219 -2.24 6.11 -17.60
C HIS A 219 -3.32 6.94 -16.90
N TRP A 220 -4.61 6.62 -17.12
CA TRP A 220 -5.75 7.38 -16.57
C TRP A 220 -5.75 7.50 -15.03
N ALA A 221 -5.09 6.59 -14.31
CA ALA A 221 -4.97 6.57 -12.85
C ALA A 221 -3.57 6.96 -12.37
N GLU A 222 -2.77 7.61 -13.18
CA GLU A 222 -1.39 8.00 -12.83
C GLU A 222 -1.35 8.80 -11.53
N ASP A 223 -2.19 9.82 -11.40
CA ASP A 223 -2.26 10.68 -10.22
C ASP A 223 -2.68 9.92 -8.96
N GLU A 224 -3.69 9.04 -9.07
CA GLU A 224 -4.18 8.23 -7.94
C GLU A 224 -3.16 7.18 -7.51
N ILE A 225 -2.51 6.51 -8.47
CA ILE A 225 -1.44 5.55 -8.19
C ILE A 225 -0.27 6.26 -7.50
N SER A 226 0.15 7.39 -8.04
CA SER A 226 1.23 8.22 -7.51
C SER A 226 0.93 8.67 -6.07
N ARG A 227 -0.29 9.13 -5.81
CA ARG A 227 -0.76 9.55 -4.49
C ARG A 227 -0.78 8.39 -3.51
N ALA A 228 -1.40 7.26 -3.87
CA ALA A 228 -1.46 6.08 -3.02
C ALA A 228 -0.05 5.51 -2.71
N ALA A 229 0.89 5.62 -3.66
CA ALA A 229 2.29 5.26 -3.44
C ALA A 229 2.98 6.21 -2.46
N ALA A 230 2.78 7.53 -2.61
CA ALA A 230 3.33 8.53 -1.70
C ALA A 230 2.83 8.38 -0.26
N LEU A 231 1.61 7.86 -0.09
CA LEU A 231 1.02 7.51 1.21
C LEU A 231 1.53 6.17 1.77
N GLY A 232 2.33 5.41 1.00
CA GLY A 232 2.80 4.09 1.41
C GLY A 232 1.74 2.97 1.34
N TRP A 233 0.56 3.26 0.80
CA TRP A 233 -0.56 2.32 0.72
C TRP A 233 -0.36 1.24 -0.35
N ILE A 234 0.30 1.59 -1.44
CA ILE A 234 0.63 0.67 -2.53
C ILE A 234 2.13 0.58 -2.76
N GLN A 235 2.54 -0.52 -3.35
CA GLN A 235 3.92 -0.74 -3.80
C GLN A 235 3.91 -1.35 -5.21
N GLY A 236 4.96 -1.01 -5.98
CA GLY A 236 5.26 -1.64 -7.26
C GLY A 236 5.97 -2.99 -7.10
N TYR A 237 6.42 -3.49 -8.21
CA TYR A 237 7.24 -4.69 -8.31
C TYR A 237 8.73 -4.31 -8.29
N SER A 238 9.60 -5.31 -8.13
CA SER A 238 11.05 -5.14 -8.09
C SER A 238 11.67 -4.67 -9.42
N ASP A 239 10.88 -4.56 -10.47
CA ASP A 239 11.24 -4.02 -11.78
C ASP A 239 10.72 -2.58 -11.97
N ASP A 240 10.39 -1.91 -10.89
CA ASP A 240 9.85 -0.56 -10.81
C ASP A 240 8.52 -0.35 -11.58
N SER A 241 7.85 -1.45 -11.95
CA SER A 241 6.52 -1.42 -12.57
C SER A 241 5.41 -1.48 -11.52
N PHE A 242 4.25 -0.89 -11.80
CA PHE A 242 3.02 -1.05 -11.02
C PHE A 242 2.07 -2.08 -11.61
N ARG A 243 2.10 -2.27 -12.92
CA ARG A 243 1.20 -3.14 -13.71
C ARG A 243 -0.26 -2.72 -13.55
N PRO A 244 -0.62 -1.49 -13.96
CA PRO A 244 -1.92 -0.88 -13.66
C PRO A 244 -3.11 -1.67 -14.21
N ASP A 245 -3.01 -2.24 -15.40
CA ASP A 245 -4.08 -2.99 -16.05
C ASP A 245 -4.18 -4.47 -15.62
N GLN A 246 -3.24 -4.95 -14.80
CA GLN A 246 -3.30 -6.31 -14.28
C GLN A 246 -4.42 -6.43 -13.24
N TYR A 247 -5.20 -7.52 -13.29
CA TYR A 247 -6.15 -7.83 -12.22
C TYR A 247 -5.43 -8.04 -10.89
N ILE A 248 -6.01 -7.47 -9.83
CA ILE A 248 -5.47 -7.63 -8.48
C ILE A 248 -5.99 -8.92 -7.84
N SER A 249 -5.10 -9.65 -7.15
CA SER A 249 -5.50 -10.81 -6.36
C SER A 249 -6.06 -10.39 -4.99
N ARG A 250 -6.81 -11.28 -4.35
CA ARG A 250 -7.34 -11.05 -3.00
C ARG A 250 -6.23 -10.74 -2.00
N ALA A 251 -5.11 -11.48 -2.04
CA ALA A 251 -3.95 -11.23 -1.18
C ALA A 251 -3.34 -9.85 -1.40
N GLN A 252 -3.18 -9.43 -2.66
CA GLN A 252 -2.66 -8.09 -2.98
C GLN A 252 -3.60 -6.99 -2.49
N ALA A 253 -4.91 -7.15 -2.71
CA ALA A 253 -5.92 -6.19 -2.26
C ALA A 253 -5.91 -6.04 -0.73
N VAL A 254 -5.91 -7.17 0.00
CA VAL A 254 -5.84 -7.20 1.46
C VAL A 254 -4.57 -6.52 1.99
N THR A 255 -3.41 -6.80 1.39
CA THR A 255 -2.14 -6.17 1.78
C THR A 255 -2.19 -4.65 1.62
N MET A 256 -2.81 -4.16 0.53
CA MET A 256 -2.98 -2.72 0.32
C MET A 256 -3.97 -2.12 1.33
N ILE A 257 -5.11 -2.79 1.60
CA ILE A 257 -6.10 -2.34 2.58
C ILE A 257 -5.48 -2.23 3.98
N ASN A 258 -4.74 -3.25 4.43
CA ASN A 258 -4.11 -3.23 5.75
C ASN A 258 -3.13 -2.05 5.89
N ARG A 259 -2.45 -1.67 4.81
CA ARG A 259 -1.61 -0.47 4.81
C ARG A 259 -2.42 0.82 4.92
N VAL A 260 -3.56 0.93 4.23
CA VAL A 260 -4.48 2.07 4.36
C VAL A 260 -4.99 2.19 5.80
N LEU A 261 -5.27 1.06 6.44
CA LEU A 261 -5.79 0.97 7.80
C LEU A 261 -4.70 0.99 8.88
N CYS A 262 -3.41 1.00 8.50
CA CYS A 262 -2.28 0.86 9.42
C CYS A 262 -2.33 -0.42 10.28
N ARG A 263 -2.97 -1.49 9.81
CA ARG A 263 -3.12 -2.79 10.48
C ARG A 263 -1.99 -3.72 10.05
N LEU A 264 -0.92 -3.77 10.85
CA LEU A 264 0.35 -4.36 10.43
C LEU A 264 0.98 -5.18 11.58
N PRO A 265 0.59 -6.46 11.78
CA PRO A 265 1.39 -7.36 12.60
C PRO A 265 2.81 -7.49 12.00
N GLU A 266 3.85 -7.47 12.83
CA GLU A 266 5.24 -7.53 12.37
C GLU A 266 5.64 -8.97 11.99
N ASP A 267 5.21 -9.92 12.84
CA ASP A 267 5.48 -11.34 12.67
C ASP A 267 4.37 -12.22 13.26
N THR A 268 4.58 -13.53 13.27
CA THR A 268 3.58 -14.49 13.78
C THR A 268 3.41 -14.46 15.30
N ASP A 269 4.37 -13.93 16.05
CA ASP A 269 4.28 -13.80 17.51
C ASP A 269 3.29 -12.69 17.92
N ASP A 270 2.96 -11.80 16.97
CA ASP A 270 1.94 -10.76 17.14
C ASP A 270 0.50 -11.28 16.99
N LEU A 271 0.32 -12.51 16.50
CA LEU A 271 -0.97 -13.14 16.29
C LEU A 271 -1.38 -14.01 17.48
N LEU A 272 -2.68 -14.29 17.62
CA LEU A 272 -3.21 -15.10 18.71
C LEU A 272 -3.51 -16.55 18.29
N SER A 273 -3.16 -17.49 19.16
CA SER A 273 -3.63 -18.86 19.03
C SER A 273 -5.16 -18.93 19.12
N GLY A 274 -5.79 -19.77 18.28
CA GLY A 274 -7.25 -19.89 18.24
C GLY A 274 -7.93 -19.00 17.20
N MET A 275 -7.17 -18.17 16.49
CA MET A 275 -7.63 -17.45 15.31
C MET A 275 -8.10 -18.42 14.21
N ASN A 276 -8.91 -17.94 13.25
CA ASN A 276 -9.25 -18.71 12.06
C ASN A 276 -8.00 -18.91 11.21
N THR A 277 -7.84 -20.11 10.70
CA THR A 277 -6.75 -20.46 9.77
C THR A 277 -7.34 -21.04 8.47
N TRP A 278 -6.60 -20.96 7.39
CA TRP A 278 -7.09 -21.28 6.05
C TRP A 278 -6.23 -22.36 5.41
N THR A 279 -6.87 -23.30 4.70
CA THR A 279 -6.19 -24.45 4.09
C THR A 279 -5.22 -24.08 2.96
N ASP A 280 -5.33 -22.87 2.43
CA ASP A 280 -4.55 -22.33 1.32
C ASP A 280 -3.79 -21.03 1.68
N CYS A 281 -3.53 -20.81 2.98
CA CYS A 281 -2.74 -19.70 3.49
C CYS A 281 -1.84 -20.20 4.63
N HIS A 282 -0.53 -20.25 4.38
CA HIS A 282 0.47 -20.83 5.27
C HIS A 282 1.44 -19.75 5.75
N GLU A 283 2.07 -19.94 6.90
CA GLU A 283 3.02 -19.00 7.50
C GLU A 283 4.20 -18.63 6.57
N SER A 284 4.55 -19.50 5.64
CA SER A 284 5.59 -19.25 4.63
C SER A 284 5.15 -18.34 3.49
N ASP A 285 3.86 -18.04 3.37
CA ASP A 285 3.34 -17.21 2.30
C ASP A 285 3.55 -15.73 2.62
N TRP A 286 3.98 -14.94 1.64
CA TRP A 286 4.25 -13.51 1.81
C TRP A 286 3.03 -12.69 2.26
N PHE A 287 1.83 -13.21 2.04
CA PHE A 287 0.56 -12.60 2.39
C PHE A 287 -0.03 -13.12 3.70
N TYR A 288 0.63 -14.03 4.40
CA TYR A 288 0.07 -14.73 5.56
C TYR A 288 -0.44 -13.75 6.62
N LEU A 289 0.40 -12.86 7.12
CA LEU A 289 0.02 -11.88 8.14
C LEU A 289 -1.13 -11.00 7.67
N ALA A 290 -1.10 -10.53 6.43
CA ALA A 290 -2.15 -9.70 5.89
C ALA A 290 -3.50 -10.42 5.80
N ILE A 291 -3.52 -11.70 5.43
CA ILE A 291 -4.75 -12.51 5.38
C ILE A 291 -5.28 -12.78 6.79
N GLN A 292 -4.41 -13.10 7.76
CA GLN A 292 -4.84 -13.31 9.16
C GLN A 292 -5.50 -12.04 9.70
N GLU A 293 -4.87 -10.87 9.51
CA GLU A 293 -5.39 -9.57 9.89
C GLU A 293 -6.78 -9.28 9.29
N ALA A 294 -6.97 -9.57 8.02
CA ALA A 294 -8.22 -9.28 7.31
C ALA A 294 -9.38 -10.23 7.68
N THR A 295 -9.08 -11.41 8.21
CA THR A 295 -10.05 -12.50 8.42
C THR A 295 -10.34 -12.81 9.88
N ASN A 296 -9.66 -12.14 10.82
CA ASN A 296 -9.85 -12.31 12.24
C ASN A 296 -10.14 -10.97 12.91
N SER A 297 -11.24 -10.88 13.64
CA SER A 297 -11.52 -9.72 14.47
C SER A 297 -10.79 -9.84 15.78
N HIS A 298 -10.15 -8.77 16.24
CA HIS A 298 -9.30 -8.78 17.44
C HIS A 298 -9.19 -7.39 18.05
N ASP A 299 -8.79 -7.37 19.33
CA ASP A 299 -8.24 -6.20 20.00
C ASP A 299 -6.72 -6.19 19.83
N PHE A 300 -6.09 -5.03 19.91
CA PHE A 300 -4.67 -4.87 19.68
C PHE A 300 -4.02 -3.83 20.58
N VAL A 301 -2.71 -3.86 20.64
CA VAL A 301 -1.86 -2.80 21.19
C VAL A 301 -0.83 -2.41 20.14
N THR A 302 -0.55 -1.12 20.07
CA THR A 302 0.49 -0.61 19.14
C THR A 302 1.88 -1.00 19.63
N LYS A 303 2.68 -1.59 18.75
CA LYS A 303 4.08 -1.98 18.94
C LYS A 303 4.96 -1.09 18.08
N ASP A 304 5.98 -0.48 18.70
CA ASP A 304 6.98 0.35 18.01
C ASP A 304 6.41 1.47 17.13
N ARG A 305 5.22 1.98 17.46
CA ARG A 305 4.47 3.04 16.73
C ARG A 305 3.97 2.69 15.33
N VAL A 306 4.25 1.51 14.82
CA VAL A 306 3.94 1.11 13.43
C VAL A 306 3.22 -0.20 13.38
N TYR A 307 3.69 -1.15 14.17
CA TYR A 307 3.17 -2.51 14.22
C TYR A 307 2.12 -2.64 15.31
N GLU A 308 1.42 -3.74 15.30
CA GLU A 308 0.44 -4.10 16.31
C GLU A 308 0.67 -5.53 16.79
N SER A 309 0.30 -5.79 18.02
CA SER A 309 0.20 -7.14 18.58
C SER A 309 -1.23 -7.36 19.04
N TRP A 310 -1.83 -8.48 18.66
CA TRP A 310 -3.19 -8.83 19.04
C TRP A 310 -3.28 -9.21 20.52
N THR A 311 -4.32 -8.77 21.20
CA THR A 311 -4.52 -9.04 22.64
C THR A 311 -5.68 -9.98 22.91
N ASP A 312 -6.78 -9.86 22.19
CA ASP A 312 -7.96 -10.70 22.34
C ASP A 312 -8.63 -10.92 20.98
N LEU A 313 -9.24 -12.10 20.76
CA LEU A 313 -10.05 -12.39 19.58
C LEU A 313 -11.48 -11.95 19.81
N ASN A 314 -12.01 -11.18 18.87
CA ASN A 314 -13.35 -10.63 18.91
C ASN A 314 -14.29 -11.29 17.89
N ARG A 315 -15.57 -10.98 18.00
CA ARG A 315 -16.55 -11.35 16.98
C ARG A 315 -16.69 -10.23 15.96
N ALA A 316 -16.68 -10.60 14.68
CA ALA A 316 -17.07 -9.66 13.63
C ALA A 316 -18.54 -9.20 13.83
N PRO A 317 -18.87 -7.96 13.45
CA PRO A 317 -20.25 -7.50 13.36
C PRO A 317 -21.10 -8.41 12.46
N ASP A 318 -22.39 -8.45 12.72
CA ASP A 318 -23.33 -9.12 11.82
C ASP A 318 -23.57 -8.26 10.57
N TRP A 319 -22.84 -8.56 9.52
CA TRP A 319 -22.94 -7.86 8.24
C TRP A 319 -24.18 -8.23 7.42
N SER A 320 -24.86 -9.35 7.76
CA SER A 320 -26.05 -9.82 7.03
C SER A 320 -27.21 -8.83 7.05
N ARG A 321 -27.21 -7.90 8.02
CA ARG A 321 -28.21 -6.82 8.09
C ARG A 321 -28.15 -5.81 6.93
N TYR A 322 -27.07 -5.83 6.15
CA TYR A 322 -26.84 -4.94 5.01
C TYR A 322 -26.89 -5.63 3.65
N GLU A 323 -27.06 -6.96 3.62
CA GLU A 323 -27.11 -7.79 2.42
C GLU A 323 -28.53 -7.95 1.87
#